data_3bb6edd40ecb966b024bb80601ef7059
#
_entry.id   3bb6edd40ecb966b024bb80601ef7059
#
_cell.length_a   1.000
_cell.length_b   1.000
_cell.length_c   1.000
_cell.angle_alpha   90.00
_cell.angle_beta   90.00
_cell.angle_gamma   90.00
#
_symmetry.space_group_name_H-M   'P 1'
#
loop_
_entity.id
_entity.type
_entity.pdbx_description
1 polymer ?
#
loop_
_entity_poly.entity_id
_entity_poly.type
_entity_poly.pdbx_seq_one_letter_code
_entity_poly.pdbx_strand_id
1 'polypeptide(L)'
;MTVIGHAQTVTEIGGQKVVTLTRTPVSATKPEFTGVTVLPGRGMEVLQITANFPGKGNVDVLMPSTLADAKKMLDVDDDDFGNLGYRLGSAFLVPYPNRIRGKLSADGKTLTTEWQGHAITLSANNIGRLPTAERHAMHGLILKAKTDSVEVEKVPGGEEVSGVIHADDFGGHWPSKTQLVVTIRLTAEAVDAIIEARNVGTEPEPMAIAWHPYFNLPSGDRTQARVRIPASTYAEVDGYDNVFPTGKVIPVQGTRYDLRAAGGVPLGKEFFDDNWNHIDWANKLVTVQVIDPAAKYGVSIEGLSPEIKAIQMYAPPMAKFVAIEHQYNFGDPFGKVWGSTDTGMVTLKPGQATKWHVRLHVFVP
;
A
#
# COMPACT_ATOMS: atom_id res chain seq x y z
N MET A 1 44.61 -1.40 18.40
CA MET A 1 44.20 -1.45 16.98
C MET A 1 42.68 -1.54 16.95
N THR A 2 42.01 -0.46 16.62
CA THR A 2 40.54 -0.41 16.51
C THR A 2 40.22 -0.86 15.09
N VAL A 3 39.62 -2.06 14.97
CA VAL A 3 39.11 -2.55 13.68
C VAL A 3 37.88 -1.71 13.34
N ILE A 4 38.06 -0.75 12.45
CA ILE A 4 36.92 -0.04 11.84
C ILE A 4 36.30 -1.06 10.86
N GLY A 5 35.26 -1.75 11.31
CA GLY A 5 34.44 -2.58 10.44
C GLY A 5 33.81 -1.69 9.36
N HIS A 6 34.20 -1.86 8.12
CA HIS A 6 33.49 -1.27 6.98
C HIS A 6 32.11 -1.88 6.97
N ALA A 7 31.09 -1.08 7.26
CA ALA A 7 29.70 -1.49 7.04
C ALA A 7 29.57 -1.86 5.56
N GLN A 8 29.27 -3.12 5.28
CA GLN A 8 29.10 -3.61 3.92
C GLN A 8 27.88 -2.91 3.33
N THR A 9 28.05 -2.14 2.24
CA THR A 9 26.95 -1.46 1.59
C THR A 9 25.98 -2.51 1.04
N VAL A 10 24.73 -2.50 1.52
CA VAL A 10 23.68 -3.40 1.03
C VAL A 10 23.28 -2.97 -0.39
N THR A 11 23.50 -3.85 -1.35
CA THR A 11 23.20 -3.60 -2.76
C THR A 11 22.09 -4.48 -3.31
N GLU A 12 21.70 -5.54 -2.57
CA GLU A 12 20.68 -6.50 -2.98
C GLU A 12 19.77 -6.89 -1.81
N ILE A 13 18.47 -6.96 -2.09
CA ILE A 13 17.41 -7.45 -1.20
C ILE A 13 16.44 -8.27 -2.04
N GLY A 14 15.98 -9.41 -1.52
CA GLY A 14 15.14 -10.35 -2.27
C GLY A 14 15.88 -11.00 -3.45
N GLY A 15 17.23 -11.02 -3.41
CA GLY A 15 18.07 -11.58 -4.46
C GLY A 15 18.10 -10.76 -5.76
N GLN A 16 17.76 -9.47 -5.68
CA GLN A 16 17.87 -8.52 -6.78
C GLN A 16 18.44 -7.17 -6.32
N LYS A 17 19.05 -6.46 -7.27
CA LYS A 17 19.69 -5.18 -7.01
C LYS A 17 18.68 -4.13 -6.58
N VAL A 18 18.98 -3.42 -5.50
CA VAL A 18 18.21 -2.25 -5.05
C VAL A 18 18.39 -1.12 -6.05
N VAL A 19 17.29 -0.41 -6.36
CA VAL A 19 17.31 0.78 -7.21
C VAL A 19 17.04 2.00 -6.36
N THR A 20 17.86 3.04 -6.51
CA THR A 20 17.66 4.34 -5.86
C THR A 20 17.65 5.44 -6.91
N LEU A 21 16.53 6.11 -7.04
CA LEU A 21 16.39 7.34 -7.82
C LEU A 21 16.75 8.52 -6.93
N THR A 22 17.51 9.49 -7.45
CA THR A 22 17.93 10.66 -6.65
C THR A 22 17.91 11.94 -7.47
N ARG A 23 17.64 13.05 -6.78
CA ARG A 23 17.77 14.39 -7.36
C ARG A 23 18.24 15.40 -6.31
N THR A 24 18.89 16.45 -6.77
CA THR A 24 19.27 17.59 -5.93
C THR A 24 18.10 18.59 -5.87
N PRO A 25 17.66 19.02 -4.68
CA PRO A 25 16.64 20.04 -4.56
C PRO A 25 17.16 21.39 -5.03
N VAL A 26 16.30 22.18 -5.66
CA VAL A 26 16.65 23.52 -6.20
C VAL A 26 15.81 24.65 -5.59
N SER A 27 14.66 24.33 -5.00
CA SER A 27 13.81 25.33 -4.37
C SER A 27 14.31 25.75 -3.00
N ALA A 28 14.42 27.05 -2.77
CA ALA A 28 14.71 27.61 -1.45
C ALA A 28 13.45 27.81 -0.58
N THR A 29 12.24 27.70 -1.17
CA THR A 29 10.98 28.09 -0.52
C THR A 29 9.92 27.02 -0.48
N LYS A 30 10.01 25.97 -1.33
CA LYS A 30 9.04 24.88 -1.41
C LYS A 30 9.71 23.54 -1.11
N PRO A 31 9.02 22.61 -0.46
CA PRO A 31 9.55 21.25 -0.33
C PRO A 31 9.61 20.57 -1.70
N GLU A 32 10.61 19.72 -1.88
CA GLU A 32 10.86 18.94 -3.10
C GLU A 32 11.23 17.51 -2.73
N PHE A 33 10.74 16.53 -3.48
CA PHE A 33 11.22 15.16 -3.35
C PHE A 33 12.68 15.06 -3.80
N THR A 34 13.47 14.25 -3.12
CA THR A 34 14.92 14.10 -3.37
C THR A 34 15.37 12.67 -3.59
N GLY A 35 14.58 11.69 -3.20
CA GLY A 35 14.97 10.30 -3.38
C GLY A 35 13.81 9.31 -3.25
N VAL A 36 13.94 8.18 -3.95
CA VAL A 36 13.08 7.00 -3.83
C VAL A 36 13.96 5.76 -3.91
N THR A 37 13.79 4.84 -2.96
CA THR A 37 14.46 3.54 -2.95
C THR A 37 13.45 2.44 -3.22
N VAL A 38 13.72 1.60 -4.22
CA VAL A 38 12.83 0.52 -4.69
C VAL A 38 13.53 -0.82 -4.57
N LEU A 39 12.78 -1.86 -4.21
CA LEU A 39 13.22 -3.23 -4.02
C LEU A 39 12.63 -4.15 -5.10
N PRO A 40 13.28 -4.30 -6.28
CA PRO A 40 12.77 -5.15 -7.36
C PRO A 40 12.57 -6.61 -6.96
N GLY A 41 13.38 -7.15 -6.05
CA GLY A 41 13.27 -8.52 -5.53
C GLY A 41 12.15 -8.72 -4.52
N ARG A 42 11.33 -7.68 -4.26
CA ARG A 42 10.20 -7.69 -3.33
C ARG A 42 8.97 -7.01 -3.94
N GLY A 43 8.56 -7.45 -5.14
CA GLY A 43 7.38 -6.92 -5.81
C GLY A 43 7.46 -5.43 -6.15
N MET A 44 8.65 -4.90 -6.40
CA MET A 44 8.91 -3.46 -6.62
C MET A 44 8.57 -2.58 -5.39
N GLU A 45 8.61 -3.14 -4.19
CA GLU A 45 8.35 -2.43 -2.93
C GLU A 45 9.12 -1.10 -2.85
N VAL A 46 8.44 -0.01 -2.44
CA VAL A 46 9.05 1.32 -2.27
C VAL A 46 9.50 1.46 -0.83
N LEU A 47 10.75 1.09 -0.54
CA LEU A 47 11.29 1.07 0.83
C LEU A 47 11.33 2.46 1.47
N GLN A 48 11.71 3.50 0.71
CA GLN A 48 11.86 4.84 1.25
C GLN A 48 11.58 5.91 0.20
N ILE A 49 11.01 7.01 0.64
CA ILE A 49 10.86 8.25 -0.11
C ILE A 49 11.38 9.37 0.77
N THR A 50 12.25 10.24 0.22
CA THR A 50 12.77 11.40 0.92
C THR A 50 12.39 12.70 0.23
N ALA A 51 12.18 13.75 1.02
CA ALA A 51 11.91 15.09 0.51
C ALA A 51 12.72 16.14 1.30
N ASN A 52 13.21 17.14 0.60
CA ASN A 52 13.87 18.30 1.23
C ASN A 52 12.83 19.34 1.62
N PHE A 53 12.81 19.73 2.87
CA PHE A 53 11.98 20.83 3.38
C PHE A 53 12.86 22.05 3.66
N PRO A 54 12.54 23.22 3.12
CA PRO A 54 13.30 24.44 3.32
C PRO A 54 13.56 24.75 4.80
N GLY A 55 14.82 24.95 5.17
CA GLY A 55 15.24 25.22 6.54
C GLY A 55 15.32 23.97 7.46
N LYS A 56 14.99 22.78 6.95
CA LYS A 56 15.07 21.51 7.72
C LYS A 56 15.99 20.47 7.09
N GLY A 57 16.20 20.55 5.78
CA GLY A 57 16.89 19.51 5.03
C GLY A 57 15.97 18.32 4.66
N ASN A 58 16.57 17.15 4.43
CA ASN A 58 15.86 15.96 4.03
C ASN A 58 15.05 15.36 5.18
N VAL A 59 13.82 14.99 4.87
CA VAL A 59 12.84 14.34 5.76
C VAL A 59 12.39 13.05 5.09
N ASP A 60 12.30 11.97 5.85
CA ASP A 60 11.72 10.70 5.41
C ASP A 60 10.20 10.85 5.31
N VAL A 61 9.65 10.59 4.11
CA VAL A 61 8.21 10.64 3.84
C VAL A 61 7.52 9.35 4.27
N LEU A 62 8.18 8.21 4.06
CA LEU A 62 7.75 6.93 4.62
C LEU A 62 8.45 6.69 5.96
N MET A 63 7.93 5.75 6.75
CA MET A 63 8.56 5.34 8.01
C MET A 63 10.05 5.00 7.78
N PRO A 64 10.97 5.61 8.54
CA PRO A 64 12.39 5.42 8.31
C PRO A 64 12.80 3.95 8.37
N SER A 65 13.45 3.47 7.33
CA SER A 65 14.06 2.15 7.26
C SER A 65 15.39 2.23 6.51
N THR A 66 16.43 1.61 7.07
CA THR A 66 17.70 1.50 6.37
C THR A 66 17.73 0.25 5.48
N LEU A 67 18.56 0.26 4.44
CA LEU A 67 18.76 -0.95 3.61
C LEU A 67 19.28 -2.13 4.42
N ALA A 68 20.08 -1.88 5.47
CA ALA A 68 20.58 -2.93 6.34
C ALA A 68 19.45 -3.57 7.18
N ASP A 69 18.56 -2.75 7.76
CA ASP A 69 17.42 -3.23 8.52
C ASP A 69 16.42 -3.96 7.62
N ALA A 70 16.13 -3.39 6.45
CA ALA A 70 15.28 -4.01 5.45
C ALA A 70 15.81 -5.38 5.01
N LYS A 71 17.10 -5.48 4.68
CA LYS A 71 17.72 -6.75 4.33
C LYS A 71 17.63 -7.77 5.46
N LYS A 72 17.96 -7.37 6.68
CA LYS A 72 17.88 -8.24 7.85
C LYS A 72 16.45 -8.73 8.10
N MET A 73 15.45 -7.92 7.79
CA MET A 73 14.05 -8.27 7.99
C MET A 73 13.47 -9.07 6.83
N LEU A 74 13.78 -8.72 5.58
CA LEU A 74 13.15 -9.30 4.40
C LEU A 74 13.83 -10.56 3.87
N ASP A 75 15.15 -10.69 4.05
CA ASP A 75 15.93 -11.82 3.54
C ASP A 75 16.07 -12.93 4.60
N VAL A 76 14.99 -13.20 5.35
CA VAL A 76 14.93 -14.32 6.30
C VAL A 76 14.19 -15.51 5.70
N ASP A 77 14.63 -16.72 6.05
CA ASP A 77 14.10 -17.96 5.46
C ASP A 77 12.67 -18.27 5.90
N ASP A 78 12.26 -17.79 7.08
CA ASP A 78 10.95 -18.06 7.69
C ASP A 78 9.83 -17.08 7.27
N ASP A 79 10.13 -16.11 6.39
CA ASP A 79 9.10 -15.24 5.79
C ASP A 79 8.45 -15.92 4.57
N ASP A 80 7.79 -17.04 4.78
CA ASP A 80 7.23 -17.88 3.71
C ASP A 80 6.30 -17.13 2.76
N PHE A 81 5.54 -16.17 3.27
CA PHE A 81 4.51 -15.44 2.53
C PHE A 81 4.92 -14.01 2.13
N GLY A 82 6.07 -13.53 2.57
CA GLY A 82 6.50 -12.15 2.35
C GLY A 82 5.78 -11.10 3.22
N ASN A 83 5.12 -11.54 4.30
CA ASN A 83 4.36 -10.65 5.18
C ASN A 83 5.21 -9.55 5.83
N LEU A 84 6.52 -9.74 5.93
CA LEU A 84 7.43 -8.74 6.47
C LEU A 84 7.52 -7.50 5.56
N GLY A 85 7.27 -7.62 4.25
CA GLY A 85 7.24 -6.50 3.32
C GLY A 85 6.18 -5.47 3.71
N TYR A 86 4.92 -5.88 3.88
CA TYR A 86 3.89 -4.89 4.27
C TYR A 86 4.08 -4.36 5.70
N ARG A 87 4.76 -5.10 6.59
CA ARG A 87 5.09 -4.61 7.95
C ARG A 87 6.16 -3.53 7.95
N LEU A 88 7.00 -3.46 6.93
CA LEU A 88 7.86 -2.30 6.69
C LEU A 88 7.07 -1.08 6.23
N GLY A 89 5.86 -1.30 5.70
CA GLY A 89 4.95 -0.23 5.30
C GLY A 89 5.29 0.37 3.95
N SER A 90 5.46 -0.47 2.95
CA SER A 90 5.82 0.00 1.61
C SER A 90 5.46 -0.95 0.47
N ALA A 91 4.86 -2.11 0.77
CA ALA A 91 4.57 -3.15 -0.22
C ALA A 91 3.38 -2.81 -1.13
N PHE A 92 3.44 -3.26 -2.38
CA PHE A 92 2.29 -3.29 -3.29
C PHE A 92 1.46 -4.55 -3.06
N LEU A 93 0.15 -4.40 -3.13
CA LEU A 93 -0.83 -5.44 -2.80
C LEU A 93 -1.61 -5.80 -4.06
N VAL A 94 -1.26 -6.92 -4.68
CA VAL A 94 -1.82 -7.43 -5.93
C VAL A 94 -1.94 -8.96 -5.80
N PRO A 95 -3.01 -9.64 -6.24
CA PRO A 95 -4.20 -9.16 -6.96
C PRO A 95 -5.36 -8.74 -6.05
N TYR A 96 -5.12 -8.64 -4.74
CA TYR A 96 -6.10 -8.15 -3.77
C TYR A 96 -5.39 -7.46 -2.60
N PRO A 97 -5.79 -6.26 -2.21
CA PRO A 97 -5.45 -5.68 -0.91
C PRO A 97 -6.39 -6.20 0.18
N ASN A 98 -6.04 -5.87 1.44
CA ASN A 98 -6.84 -6.20 2.61
C ASN A 98 -6.96 -7.72 2.85
N ARG A 99 -8.06 -8.19 3.38
CA ARG A 99 -8.29 -9.55 3.88
C ARG A 99 -9.26 -10.30 2.98
N ILE A 100 -9.09 -11.63 2.90
CA ILE A 100 -10.07 -12.54 2.31
C ILE A 100 -10.32 -13.66 3.30
N ARG A 101 -11.61 -13.85 3.64
CA ARG A 101 -12.12 -14.97 4.43
C ARG A 101 -12.46 -16.15 3.52
N GLY A 102 -12.29 -17.37 4.01
CA GLY A 102 -12.64 -18.57 3.28
C GLY A 102 -12.73 -19.80 4.17
N LYS A 103 -13.06 -20.94 3.57
CA LYS A 103 -13.07 -22.22 4.26
C LYS A 103 -11.64 -22.73 4.42
N LEU A 104 -11.17 -22.82 5.66
CA LEU A 104 -9.84 -23.35 5.97
C LEU A 104 -9.69 -24.82 5.60
N SER A 105 -8.51 -25.19 5.13
CA SER A 105 -8.03 -26.57 5.02
C SER A 105 -7.89 -27.22 6.40
N ALA A 106 -7.84 -28.55 6.43
CA ALA A 106 -7.73 -29.29 7.68
C ALA A 106 -6.46 -28.96 8.49
N ASP A 107 -5.37 -28.60 7.82
CA ASP A 107 -4.12 -28.20 8.43
C ASP A 107 -4.04 -26.68 8.75
N GLY A 108 -5.06 -25.92 8.37
CA GLY A 108 -5.16 -24.48 8.60
C GLY A 108 -4.15 -23.63 7.80
N LYS A 109 -3.46 -24.19 6.81
CA LYS A 109 -2.44 -23.48 6.03
C LYS A 109 -3.00 -22.74 4.82
N THR A 110 -4.11 -23.22 4.28
CA THR A 110 -4.79 -22.61 3.13
C THR A 110 -6.24 -22.36 3.44
N LEU A 111 -6.86 -21.51 2.65
CA LEU A 111 -8.29 -21.32 2.62
C LEU A 111 -8.81 -21.33 1.19
N THR A 112 -10.09 -21.70 1.03
CA THR A 112 -10.78 -21.66 -0.26
C THR A 112 -11.93 -20.69 -0.17
N THR A 113 -12.01 -19.77 -1.12
CA THR A 113 -13.13 -18.87 -1.38
C THR A 113 -13.61 -19.05 -2.80
N GLU A 114 -14.62 -18.30 -3.21
CA GLU A 114 -15.22 -18.42 -4.54
C GLU A 114 -15.40 -17.04 -5.18
N TRP A 115 -15.08 -16.93 -6.45
CA TRP A 115 -15.38 -15.79 -7.28
C TRP A 115 -16.07 -16.23 -8.57
N GLN A 116 -17.31 -15.80 -8.81
CA GLN A 116 -18.09 -16.09 -10.01
C GLN A 116 -18.13 -17.60 -10.39
N GLY A 117 -18.19 -18.48 -9.39
CA GLY A 117 -18.18 -19.94 -9.58
C GLY A 117 -16.79 -20.56 -9.70
N HIS A 118 -15.72 -19.76 -9.72
CA HIS A 118 -14.34 -20.25 -9.71
C HIS A 118 -13.85 -20.36 -8.25
N ALA A 119 -13.39 -21.55 -7.86
CA ALA A 119 -12.73 -21.74 -6.57
C ALA A 119 -11.35 -21.08 -6.58
N ILE A 120 -11.07 -20.25 -5.57
CA ILE A 120 -9.78 -19.61 -5.35
C ILE A 120 -9.20 -20.16 -4.05
N THR A 121 -8.02 -20.77 -4.12
CA THR A 121 -7.30 -21.28 -2.95
C THR A 121 -6.13 -20.38 -2.63
N LEU A 122 -6.10 -19.81 -1.43
CA LEU A 122 -5.10 -18.87 -0.94
C LEU A 122 -4.37 -19.41 0.28
N SER A 123 -3.16 -18.97 0.51
CA SER A 123 -2.47 -19.21 1.78
C SER A 123 -3.18 -18.45 2.90
N ALA A 124 -3.47 -19.15 4.01
CA ALA A 124 -3.99 -18.53 5.23
C ALA A 124 -2.82 -17.90 6.01
N ASN A 125 -2.24 -16.85 5.39
CA ASN A 125 -0.97 -16.24 5.77
C ASN A 125 -1.06 -15.28 6.96
N ASN A 126 -2.25 -15.00 7.47
CA ASN A 126 -2.44 -14.13 8.63
C ASN A 126 -3.43 -14.73 9.64
N ILE A 127 -3.30 -14.30 10.89
CA ILE A 127 -4.21 -14.63 11.98
C ILE A 127 -4.45 -13.36 12.79
N GLY A 128 -5.68 -13.15 13.21
CA GLY A 128 -6.03 -12.03 14.09
C GLY A 128 -5.34 -12.13 15.46
N ARG A 129 -5.53 -11.12 16.29
CA ARG A 129 -4.73 -10.90 17.50
C ARG A 129 -5.13 -11.74 18.71
N LEU A 130 -6.37 -12.25 18.75
CA LEU A 130 -6.86 -13.05 19.85
C LEU A 130 -6.70 -14.56 19.60
N PRO A 131 -6.70 -15.38 20.65
CA PRO A 131 -6.67 -16.85 20.52
C PRO A 131 -7.83 -17.43 19.71
N THR A 132 -8.96 -16.73 19.66
CA THR A 132 -10.18 -17.10 18.89
C THR A 132 -10.20 -16.52 17.49
N ALA A 133 -9.14 -15.79 17.11
CA ALA A 133 -9.08 -15.12 15.81
C ALA A 133 -9.00 -16.12 14.66
N GLU A 134 -9.63 -15.76 13.56
CA GLU A 134 -9.66 -16.58 12.34
C GLU A 134 -8.36 -16.42 11.54
N ARG A 135 -7.86 -17.53 11.00
CA ARG A 135 -6.85 -17.46 9.94
C ARG A 135 -7.50 -17.00 8.64
N HIS A 136 -6.77 -16.16 7.90
CA HIS A 136 -7.27 -15.59 6.66
C HIS A 136 -6.11 -15.27 5.69
N ALA A 137 -6.45 -15.04 4.44
CA ALA A 137 -5.51 -14.53 3.45
C ALA A 137 -5.42 -12.99 3.55
N MET A 138 -4.21 -12.43 3.38
CA MET A 138 -3.98 -11.00 3.53
C MET A 138 -2.96 -10.47 2.51
N HIS A 139 -3.27 -9.33 1.90
CA HIS A 139 -2.35 -8.46 1.17
C HIS A 139 -1.72 -9.03 -0.11
N GLY A 140 -2.46 -9.85 -0.84
CA GLY A 140 -2.06 -10.25 -2.18
C GLY A 140 -0.99 -11.33 -2.26
N LEU A 141 -0.38 -11.46 -3.42
CA LEU A 141 0.45 -12.60 -3.78
C LEU A 141 1.81 -12.21 -4.40
N ILE A 142 2.17 -10.90 -4.40
CA ILE A 142 3.42 -10.42 -5.01
C ILE A 142 4.49 -9.96 -4.00
N LEU A 143 4.25 -10.10 -2.71
CA LEU A 143 5.13 -9.57 -1.66
C LEU A 143 6.58 -10.07 -1.74
N LYS A 144 6.80 -11.26 -2.32
CA LYS A 144 8.13 -11.85 -2.59
C LYS A 144 8.43 -11.99 -4.08
N ALA A 145 7.59 -11.42 -4.95
CA ALA A 145 7.80 -11.53 -6.38
C ALA A 145 9.10 -10.82 -6.79
N LYS A 146 9.82 -11.46 -7.69
CA LYS A 146 10.99 -10.88 -8.36
C LYS A 146 10.53 -10.25 -9.66
N THR A 147 11.20 -9.17 -10.06
CA THR A 147 11.00 -8.61 -11.39
C THR A 147 11.77 -9.40 -12.44
N ASP A 148 11.18 -9.58 -13.62
CA ASP A 148 11.84 -10.22 -14.77
C ASP A 148 12.77 -9.25 -15.48
N SER A 149 12.41 -7.96 -15.49
CA SER A 149 13.25 -6.88 -16.00
C SER A 149 13.06 -5.62 -15.19
N VAL A 150 14.11 -4.80 -15.10
CA VAL A 150 14.10 -3.48 -14.44
C VAL A 150 14.80 -2.50 -15.36
N GLU A 151 14.12 -1.40 -15.64
CA GLU A 151 14.65 -0.29 -16.45
C GLU A 151 14.62 1.00 -15.64
N VAL A 152 15.67 1.81 -15.80
CA VAL A 152 15.77 3.15 -15.18
C VAL A 152 15.97 4.15 -16.28
N GLU A 153 15.09 5.14 -16.38
CA GLU A 153 15.09 6.14 -17.42
C GLU A 153 15.06 7.56 -16.84
N LYS A 154 15.66 8.49 -17.60
CA LYS A 154 15.47 9.91 -17.34
C LYS A 154 14.18 10.38 -18.00
N VAL A 155 13.36 11.09 -17.20
CA VAL A 155 12.11 11.70 -17.67
C VAL A 155 12.17 13.22 -17.45
N PRO A 156 11.30 14.01 -18.11
CA PRO A 156 11.24 15.45 -17.86
C PRO A 156 11.10 15.77 -16.37
N GLY A 157 12.10 16.45 -15.81
CA GLY A 157 12.12 16.88 -14.40
C GLY A 157 12.54 15.82 -13.38
N GLY A 158 12.97 14.62 -13.81
CA GLY A 158 13.34 13.57 -12.87
C GLY A 158 13.83 12.26 -13.47
N GLU A 159 13.56 11.20 -12.78
CA GLU A 159 13.92 9.81 -13.14
C GLU A 159 12.74 8.87 -12.88
N GLU A 160 12.71 7.77 -13.59
CA GLU A 160 11.70 6.73 -13.46
C GLU A 160 12.37 5.35 -13.41
N VAL A 161 11.83 4.44 -12.59
CA VAL A 161 12.15 3.02 -12.64
C VAL A 161 10.89 2.24 -12.95
N SER A 162 10.99 1.33 -13.91
CA SER A 162 9.94 0.39 -14.28
C SER A 162 10.41 -1.05 -14.10
N GLY A 163 9.54 -1.90 -13.53
CA GLY A 163 9.77 -3.33 -13.37
C GLY A 163 8.62 -4.15 -13.96
N VAL A 164 8.95 -5.21 -14.69
CA VAL A 164 7.97 -6.18 -15.21
C VAL A 164 7.95 -7.42 -14.31
N ILE A 165 6.77 -7.90 -13.96
CA ILE A 165 6.55 -9.13 -13.19
C ILE A 165 5.58 -10.01 -13.97
N HIS A 166 6.04 -11.17 -14.44
CA HIS A 166 5.17 -12.23 -14.95
C HIS A 166 4.67 -13.05 -13.75
N ALA A 167 3.55 -12.60 -13.16
CA ALA A 167 2.98 -13.25 -11.99
C ALA A 167 2.30 -14.58 -12.34
N ASP A 168 2.13 -14.87 -13.63
CA ASP A 168 1.38 -16.03 -14.12
C ASP A 168 0.03 -16.16 -13.41
N ASP A 169 -0.34 -17.35 -12.95
CA ASP A 169 -1.52 -17.61 -12.13
C ASP A 169 -1.24 -17.47 -10.63
N PHE A 170 -0.21 -16.70 -10.27
CA PHE A 170 0.27 -16.51 -8.89
C PHE A 170 0.56 -17.84 -8.18
N GLY A 171 1.18 -18.78 -8.92
CA GLY A 171 1.53 -20.10 -8.39
C GLY A 171 0.34 -21.04 -8.21
N GLY A 172 -0.69 -20.91 -9.05
CA GLY A 172 -1.92 -21.71 -9.00
C GLY A 172 -2.98 -21.14 -8.04
N HIS A 173 -2.80 -19.93 -7.57
CA HIS A 173 -3.70 -19.29 -6.60
C HIS A 173 -4.72 -18.33 -7.23
N TRP A 174 -4.66 -18.12 -8.56
CA TRP A 174 -5.52 -17.18 -9.26
C TRP A 174 -6.11 -17.77 -10.55
N PRO A 175 -7.30 -17.33 -10.99
CA PRO A 175 -8.00 -17.99 -12.11
C PRO A 175 -7.30 -17.86 -13.46
N SER A 176 -6.47 -16.85 -13.66
CA SER A 176 -5.81 -16.59 -14.95
C SER A 176 -4.38 -16.10 -14.77
N LYS A 177 -3.67 -15.87 -15.88
CA LYS A 177 -2.29 -15.40 -15.88
C LYS A 177 -2.22 -13.90 -15.97
N THR A 178 -1.43 -13.29 -15.11
CA THR A 178 -1.26 -11.84 -15.00
C THR A 178 0.17 -11.40 -15.30
N GLN A 179 0.32 -10.36 -16.12
CA GLN A 179 1.55 -9.58 -16.22
C GLN A 179 1.34 -8.23 -15.54
N LEU A 180 2.31 -7.82 -14.73
CA LEU A 180 2.33 -6.52 -14.07
C LEU A 180 3.47 -5.67 -14.63
N VAL A 181 3.20 -4.37 -14.79
CA VAL A 181 4.22 -3.35 -14.98
C VAL A 181 4.10 -2.37 -13.82
N VAL A 182 5.15 -2.27 -13.01
CA VAL A 182 5.20 -1.37 -11.86
C VAL A 182 6.17 -0.24 -12.17
N THR A 183 5.71 0.99 -12.12
CA THR A 183 6.49 2.19 -12.44
C THR A 183 6.50 3.15 -11.27
N ILE A 184 7.70 3.59 -10.86
CA ILE A 184 7.89 4.63 -9.85
C ILE A 184 8.64 5.78 -10.49
N ARG A 185 8.03 6.97 -10.46
CA ARG A 185 8.62 8.19 -11.03
C ARG A 185 8.90 9.20 -9.94
N LEU A 186 10.11 9.74 -9.94
CA LEU A 186 10.56 10.80 -9.04
C LEU A 186 10.74 12.10 -9.82
N THR A 187 10.02 13.14 -9.43
CA THR A 187 10.24 14.52 -9.88
C THR A 187 10.41 15.44 -8.67
N ALA A 188 10.65 16.75 -8.89
CA ALA A 188 10.71 17.72 -7.80
C ALA A 188 9.38 17.80 -7.04
N GLU A 189 8.28 17.81 -7.76
CA GLU A 189 6.95 18.15 -7.25
C GLU A 189 6.17 16.90 -6.82
N ALA A 190 6.51 15.72 -7.37
CA ALA A 190 5.71 14.52 -7.16
C ALA A 190 6.54 13.23 -7.16
N VAL A 191 6.02 12.24 -6.44
CA VAL A 191 6.35 10.82 -6.65
C VAL A 191 5.10 10.13 -7.14
N ASP A 192 5.17 9.49 -8.30
CA ASP A 192 4.10 8.66 -8.86
C ASP A 192 4.41 7.17 -8.62
N ALA A 193 3.42 6.42 -8.16
CA ALA A 193 3.40 4.98 -8.13
C ALA A 193 2.29 4.48 -9.06
N ILE A 194 2.66 3.68 -10.05
CA ILE A 194 1.76 3.23 -11.12
C ILE A 194 1.89 1.73 -11.26
N ILE A 195 0.77 1.01 -11.32
CA ILE A 195 0.73 -0.41 -11.63
C ILE A 195 -0.28 -0.64 -12.76
N GLU A 196 0.19 -1.23 -13.85
CA GLU A 196 -0.68 -1.79 -14.87
C GLU A 196 -0.71 -3.32 -14.70
N ALA A 197 -1.91 -3.89 -14.53
CA ALA A 197 -2.16 -5.32 -14.48
C ALA A 197 -2.90 -5.74 -15.74
N ARG A 198 -2.35 -6.71 -16.47
CA ARG A 198 -2.90 -7.24 -17.72
C ARG A 198 -3.16 -8.73 -17.59
N ASN A 199 -4.37 -9.15 -17.89
CA ASN A 199 -4.69 -10.56 -18.05
C ASN A 199 -4.08 -11.09 -19.36
N VAL A 200 -3.06 -11.92 -19.24
CA VAL A 200 -2.36 -12.57 -20.38
C VAL A 200 -2.72 -14.05 -20.52
N GLY A 201 -3.64 -14.53 -19.69
CA GLY A 201 -4.17 -15.89 -19.75
C GLY A 201 -5.43 -16.01 -20.62
N THR A 202 -6.16 -17.11 -20.43
CA THR A 202 -7.34 -17.47 -21.25
C THR A 202 -8.66 -17.35 -20.50
N GLU A 203 -8.64 -17.21 -19.19
CA GLU A 203 -9.82 -17.11 -18.34
C GLU A 203 -10.00 -15.68 -17.82
N PRO A 204 -11.21 -15.24 -17.50
CA PRO A 204 -11.42 -14.02 -16.73
C PRO A 204 -10.80 -14.14 -15.33
N GLU A 205 -10.35 -13.01 -14.78
CA GLU A 205 -9.81 -12.96 -13.42
C GLU A 205 -10.30 -11.73 -12.65
N PRO A 206 -10.47 -11.83 -11.31
CA PRO A 206 -10.66 -10.66 -10.47
C PRO A 206 -9.33 -9.97 -10.26
N MET A 207 -9.32 -8.64 -10.24
CA MET A 207 -8.11 -7.86 -10.02
C MET A 207 -8.38 -6.69 -9.10
N ALA A 208 -7.57 -6.53 -8.08
CA ALA A 208 -7.50 -5.30 -7.31
C ALA A 208 -6.07 -4.97 -6.94
N ILE A 209 -5.81 -3.68 -6.77
CA ILE A 209 -4.48 -3.14 -6.57
C ILE A 209 -4.54 -2.11 -5.44
N ALA A 210 -3.51 -2.13 -4.59
CA ALA A 210 -3.23 -1.07 -3.62
C ALA A 210 -1.73 -0.98 -3.34
N TRP A 211 -1.37 0.05 -2.59
CA TRP A 211 -0.06 0.24 -1.97
C TRP A 211 -0.26 0.43 -0.47
N HIS A 212 0.63 -0.11 0.36
CA HIS A 212 0.54 -0.12 1.82
C HIS A 212 1.60 0.80 2.48
N PRO A 213 1.65 2.11 2.17
CA PRO A 213 2.68 3.00 2.67
C PRO A 213 2.44 3.39 4.12
N TYR A 214 3.48 3.39 4.93
CA TYR A 214 3.49 3.98 6.27
C TYR A 214 4.05 5.40 6.20
N PHE A 215 3.16 6.40 6.10
CA PHE A 215 3.58 7.80 6.08
C PHE A 215 4.11 8.22 7.43
N ASN A 216 5.35 8.69 7.44
CA ASN A 216 6.07 9.12 8.64
C ASN A 216 5.41 10.33 9.30
N LEU A 217 5.48 10.38 10.61
CA LEU A 217 5.13 11.55 11.43
C LEU A 217 6.43 12.07 12.07
N PRO A 218 7.11 13.05 11.44
CA PRO A 218 8.45 13.48 11.86
C PRO A 218 8.53 14.08 13.26
N SER A 219 7.42 14.60 13.81
CA SER A 219 7.36 15.05 15.20
C SER A 219 7.39 13.89 16.20
N GLY A 220 7.00 12.68 15.77
CA GLY A 220 6.77 11.53 16.63
C GLY A 220 5.51 11.64 17.50
N ASP A 221 4.73 12.72 17.39
CA ASP A 221 3.48 12.94 18.12
C ASP A 221 2.25 12.70 17.23
N ARG A 222 1.80 11.45 17.22
CA ARG A 222 0.60 11.06 16.49
C ARG A 222 -0.67 11.78 17.01
N THR A 223 -0.71 12.16 18.27
CA THR A 223 -1.93 12.75 18.86
C THR A 223 -2.29 14.09 18.23
N GLN A 224 -1.30 14.82 17.72
CA GLN A 224 -1.48 16.08 17.01
C GLN A 224 -1.53 15.90 15.49
N ALA A 225 -1.15 14.73 14.99
CA ALA A 225 -1.24 14.42 13.57
C ALA A 225 -2.71 14.45 13.11
N ARG A 226 -2.93 14.98 11.91
CA ARG A 226 -4.26 15.14 11.33
C ARG A 226 -4.37 14.36 10.03
N VAL A 227 -5.53 13.79 9.80
CA VAL A 227 -5.83 13.10 8.54
C VAL A 227 -7.10 13.69 7.93
N ARG A 228 -7.09 13.87 6.61
CA ARG A 228 -8.27 14.19 5.83
C ARG A 228 -8.55 13.04 4.86
N ILE A 229 -9.76 12.46 4.93
CA ILE A 229 -10.26 11.46 3.99
C ILE A 229 -11.59 11.97 3.44
N PRO A 230 -11.70 12.28 2.14
CA PRO A 230 -12.92 12.79 1.52
C PRO A 230 -13.85 11.63 1.15
N ALA A 231 -14.46 11.00 2.15
CA ALA A 231 -15.40 9.90 1.97
C ALA A 231 -16.62 10.07 2.85
N SER A 232 -17.78 9.69 2.36
CA SER A 232 -19.06 9.88 3.04
C SER A 232 -19.48 8.72 3.91
N THR A 233 -18.85 7.54 3.73
CA THR A 233 -19.17 6.32 4.48
C THR A 233 -17.90 5.54 4.83
N TYR A 234 -18.05 4.57 5.74
CA TYR A 234 -17.05 3.55 6.04
C TYR A 234 -17.69 2.17 6.10
N ALA A 235 -16.92 1.12 5.88
CA ALA A 235 -17.35 -0.26 6.08
C ALA A 235 -17.26 -0.62 7.58
N GLU A 236 -18.38 -1.05 8.18
CA GLU A 236 -18.37 -1.55 9.56
C GLU A 236 -17.61 -2.86 9.63
N VAL A 237 -16.73 -3.02 10.63
CA VAL A 237 -16.01 -4.26 10.91
C VAL A 237 -16.54 -4.95 12.15
N ASP A 238 -16.37 -6.29 12.23
CA ASP A 238 -16.80 -7.13 13.35
C ASP A 238 -15.98 -6.92 14.64
N GLY A 239 -14.94 -6.12 14.56
CA GLY A 239 -14.01 -5.76 15.63
C GLY A 239 -12.57 -5.69 15.13
N TYR A 240 -11.64 -5.30 16.01
CA TYR A 240 -10.24 -5.13 15.63
C TYR A 240 -9.37 -6.38 15.87
N ASP A 241 -9.99 -7.53 16.13
CA ASP A 241 -9.27 -8.80 16.24
C ASP A 241 -9.01 -9.41 14.88
N ASN A 242 -10.05 -9.46 14.04
CA ASN A 242 -10.00 -9.98 12.67
C ASN A 242 -10.13 -8.89 11.62
N VAL A 243 -10.89 -7.83 11.92
CA VAL A 243 -11.17 -6.69 11.03
C VAL A 243 -11.92 -7.15 9.76
N PHE A 244 -12.87 -8.07 9.90
CA PHE A 244 -13.73 -8.46 8.80
C PHE A 244 -14.95 -7.56 8.70
N PRO A 245 -15.38 -7.22 7.48
CA PRO A 245 -16.57 -6.40 7.29
C PRO A 245 -17.83 -7.16 7.71
N THR A 246 -18.81 -6.42 8.26
CA THR A 246 -20.14 -6.95 8.56
C THR A 246 -21.08 -6.91 7.37
N GLY A 247 -20.66 -6.33 6.24
CA GLY A 247 -21.49 -6.05 5.07
C GLY A 247 -22.26 -4.73 5.15
N LYS A 248 -22.13 -3.98 6.25
CA LYS A 248 -22.79 -2.69 6.40
C LYS A 248 -21.85 -1.54 6.02
N VAL A 249 -22.42 -0.59 5.31
CA VAL A 249 -21.78 0.69 4.96
C VAL A 249 -22.47 1.79 5.74
N ILE A 250 -21.72 2.47 6.61
CA ILE A 250 -22.23 3.42 7.60
C ILE A 250 -21.82 4.85 7.23
N PRO A 251 -22.73 5.85 7.28
CA PRO A 251 -22.38 7.26 7.12
C PRO A 251 -21.36 7.71 8.16
N VAL A 252 -20.33 8.46 7.74
CA VAL A 252 -19.31 8.98 8.65
C VAL A 252 -19.80 10.14 9.49
N GLN A 253 -20.79 10.87 9.04
CA GLN A 253 -21.30 12.11 9.67
C GLN A 253 -21.65 11.90 11.15
N GLY A 254 -21.06 12.73 12.01
CA GLY A 254 -21.31 12.68 13.46
C GLY A 254 -20.63 11.52 14.19
N THR A 255 -19.74 10.79 13.50
CA THR A 255 -18.94 9.71 14.10
C THR A 255 -17.47 10.10 14.16
N ARG A 256 -16.65 9.28 14.85
CA ARG A 256 -15.18 9.42 14.85
C ARG A 256 -14.54 9.20 13.46
N TYR A 257 -15.29 8.63 12.53
CA TYR A 257 -14.86 8.36 11.17
C TYR A 257 -15.06 9.54 10.21
N ASP A 258 -15.65 10.66 10.68
CA ASP A 258 -15.80 11.86 9.86
C ASP A 258 -14.48 12.65 9.75
N LEU A 259 -13.65 12.23 8.80
CA LEU A 259 -12.34 12.82 8.54
C LEU A 259 -12.36 13.81 7.36
N ARG A 260 -13.51 14.38 6.98
CA ARG A 260 -13.68 15.23 5.80
C ARG A 260 -13.24 16.67 5.96
N ALA A 261 -13.01 17.15 7.19
CA ALA A 261 -12.65 18.54 7.44
C ALA A 261 -11.42 18.98 6.63
N ALA A 262 -11.48 20.16 5.99
CA ALA A 262 -10.45 20.65 5.07
C ALA A 262 -9.02 20.72 5.68
N GLY A 263 -8.90 21.07 6.97
CA GLY A 263 -7.62 21.08 7.70
C GLY A 263 -7.24 19.74 8.33
N GLY A 264 -7.93 18.66 7.97
CA GLY A 264 -7.80 17.34 8.59
C GLY A 264 -8.40 17.29 10.01
N VAL A 265 -8.58 16.09 10.51
CA VAL A 265 -9.09 15.82 11.87
C VAL A 265 -7.96 15.21 12.71
N PRO A 266 -7.72 15.69 13.93
CA PRO A 266 -6.70 15.11 14.80
C PRO A 266 -6.99 13.64 15.09
N LEU A 267 -5.96 12.78 14.99
CA LEU A 267 -6.09 11.34 15.26
C LEU A 267 -6.23 11.03 16.75
N GLY A 268 -5.73 11.91 17.62
CA GLY A 268 -5.79 11.69 19.06
C GLY A 268 -5.15 10.36 19.47
N LYS A 269 -5.83 9.64 20.35
CA LYS A 269 -5.42 8.29 20.84
C LYS A 269 -6.26 7.17 20.22
N GLU A 270 -7.13 7.48 19.26
CA GLU A 270 -8.00 6.50 18.64
C GLU A 270 -7.20 5.47 17.82
N PHE A 271 -7.61 4.21 17.88
CA PHE A 271 -7.11 3.18 16.99
C PHE A 271 -7.98 3.13 15.72
N PHE A 272 -7.33 3.06 14.56
CA PHE A 272 -7.99 2.85 13.28
C PHE A 272 -7.33 1.67 12.56
N ASP A 273 -8.15 0.81 12.01
CA ASP A 273 -7.88 -0.20 10.99
C ASP A 273 -9.18 -0.35 10.19
N ASP A 274 -9.51 0.71 9.46
CA ASP A 274 -10.84 0.91 8.91
C ASP A 274 -10.79 1.31 7.44
N ASN A 275 -11.90 1.03 6.73
CA ASN A 275 -12.02 1.20 5.30
C ASN A 275 -13.11 2.23 4.98
N TRP A 276 -12.69 3.40 4.45
CA TRP A 276 -13.59 4.45 3.98
C TRP A 276 -13.97 4.21 2.52
N ASN A 277 -15.25 4.45 2.20
CA ASN A 277 -15.80 4.24 0.87
C ASN A 277 -16.82 5.33 0.51
N HIS A 278 -17.44 5.25 -0.68
CA HIS A 278 -18.16 6.38 -1.27
C HIS A 278 -17.32 7.66 -1.25
N ILE A 279 -16.20 7.57 -1.96
CA ILE A 279 -15.15 8.59 -2.00
C ILE A 279 -15.62 9.78 -2.85
N ASP A 280 -15.39 10.99 -2.36
CA ASP A 280 -15.71 12.23 -3.08
C ASP A 280 -14.56 12.57 -4.03
N TRP A 281 -14.81 12.33 -5.32
CA TRP A 281 -13.89 12.66 -6.40
C TRP A 281 -14.02 14.13 -6.81
N ALA A 282 -12.90 14.84 -6.85
CA ALA A 282 -12.84 16.22 -7.33
C ALA A 282 -11.84 16.32 -8.48
N ASN A 283 -12.24 16.88 -9.62
CA ASN A 283 -11.38 17.04 -10.80
C ASN A 283 -10.69 15.72 -11.24
N LYS A 284 -11.39 14.60 -11.17
CA LYS A 284 -10.92 13.24 -11.51
C LYS A 284 -9.80 12.71 -10.60
N LEU A 285 -9.68 13.21 -9.41
CA LEU A 285 -8.77 12.69 -8.39
C LEU A 285 -9.43 12.69 -7.00
N VAL A 286 -8.91 11.82 -6.12
CA VAL A 286 -9.25 11.82 -4.70
C VAL A 286 -8.00 12.15 -3.90
N THR A 287 -8.05 13.18 -3.05
CA THR A 287 -6.91 13.63 -2.26
C THR A 287 -7.12 13.32 -0.78
N VAL A 288 -6.30 12.41 -0.26
CA VAL A 288 -6.13 12.18 1.18
C VAL A 288 -4.92 12.97 1.67
N GLN A 289 -4.97 13.48 2.90
CA GLN A 289 -3.85 14.21 3.47
C GLN A 289 -3.47 13.65 4.84
N VAL A 290 -2.17 13.51 5.06
CA VAL A 290 -1.56 13.30 6.37
C VAL A 290 -0.77 14.56 6.72
N ILE A 291 -1.07 15.14 7.87
CA ILE A 291 -0.53 16.44 8.31
C ILE A 291 0.07 16.27 9.70
N ASP A 292 1.31 16.68 9.88
CA ASP A 292 2.01 16.78 11.15
C ASP A 292 2.30 18.27 11.44
N PRO A 293 1.39 18.97 12.14
CA PRO A 293 1.55 20.42 12.36
C PRO A 293 2.79 20.75 13.19
N ALA A 294 3.14 19.91 14.18
CA ALA A 294 4.30 20.14 15.05
C ALA A 294 5.60 20.07 14.26
N ALA A 295 5.67 19.20 13.27
CA ALA A 295 6.78 19.12 12.34
C ALA A 295 6.67 20.09 11.17
N LYS A 296 5.60 20.88 11.02
CA LYS A 296 5.32 21.67 9.80
C LYS A 296 5.51 20.83 8.54
N TYR A 297 4.89 19.67 8.52
CA TYR A 297 5.02 18.66 7.49
C TYR A 297 3.63 18.20 7.05
N GLY A 298 3.46 18.02 5.76
CA GLY A 298 2.26 17.42 5.19
C GLY A 298 2.56 16.64 3.92
N VAL A 299 1.82 15.57 3.70
CA VAL A 299 1.80 14.81 2.45
C VAL A 299 0.36 14.70 1.95
N SER A 300 0.16 15.01 0.67
CA SER A 300 -1.07 14.75 -0.07
C SER A 300 -0.88 13.49 -0.89
N ILE A 301 -1.83 12.59 -0.81
CA ILE A 301 -1.88 11.31 -1.49
C ILE A 301 -3.07 11.36 -2.45
N GLU A 302 -2.81 11.42 -3.73
CA GLU A 302 -3.80 11.56 -4.78
C GLU A 302 -4.03 10.24 -5.50
N GLY A 303 -5.25 9.69 -5.42
CA GLY A 303 -5.70 8.59 -6.25
C GLY A 303 -6.20 9.13 -7.58
N LEU A 304 -5.64 8.62 -8.71
CA LEU A 304 -5.95 9.08 -10.06
C LEU A 304 -6.72 8.03 -10.89
N SER A 305 -6.86 6.81 -10.38
CA SER A 305 -7.57 5.74 -11.08
C SER A 305 -9.01 5.64 -10.59
N PRO A 306 -10.01 5.71 -11.48
CA PRO A 306 -11.44 5.70 -11.11
C PRO A 306 -11.89 4.37 -10.48
N GLU A 307 -11.10 3.31 -10.61
CA GLU A 307 -11.32 2.01 -9.98
C GLU A 307 -11.03 2.02 -8.47
N ILE A 308 -10.36 3.05 -7.94
CA ILE A 308 -10.17 3.20 -6.49
C ILE A 308 -11.55 3.45 -5.84
N LYS A 309 -12.01 2.50 -5.04
CA LYS A 309 -13.31 2.54 -4.36
C LYS A 309 -13.19 2.72 -2.85
N ALA A 310 -11.99 2.52 -2.30
CA ALA A 310 -11.77 2.56 -0.87
C ALA A 310 -10.46 3.24 -0.48
N ILE A 311 -10.46 3.84 0.70
CA ILE A 311 -9.26 4.27 1.40
C ILE A 311 -9.17 3.47 2.70
N GLN A 312 -8.15 2.63 2.82
CA GLN A 312 -7.84 1.97 4.09
C GLN A 312 -6.94 2.89 4.91
N MET A 313 -7.20 3.00 6.19
CA MET A 313 -6.31 3.65 7.14
C MET A 313 -5.98 2.68 8.27
N TYR A 314 -4.67 2.45 8.51
CA TYR A 314 -4.17 1.78 9.70
C TYR A 314 -3.35 2.78 10.53
N ALA A 315 -3.81 3.06 11.73
CA ALA A 315 -3.20 4.07 12.59
C ALA A 315 -3.28 3.67 14.07
N PRO A 316 -2.34 2.81 14.55
CA PRO A 316 -2.32 2.42 15.96
C PRO A 316 -1.86 3.57 16.87
N PRO A 317 -2.36 3.67 18.13
CA PRO A 317 -2.18 4.83 18.99
C PRO A 317 -0.73 5.23 19.27
N MET A 318 0.19 4.27 19.30
CA MET A 318 1.60 4.50 19.66
C MET A 318 2.51 4.57 18.43
N ALA A 319 1.96 4.49 17.21
CA ALA A 319 2.76 4.52 16.00
C ALA A 319 3.25 5.94 15.70
N LYS A 320 4.43 6.01 15.07
CA LYS A 320 4.99 7.25 14.53
C LYS A 320 4.71 7.37 13.02
N PHE A 321 3.66 6.72 12.57
CA PHE A 321 3.23 6.69 11.18
C PHE A 321 1.70 6.57 11.09
N VAL A 322 1.20 6.82 9.89
CA VAL A 322 -0.18 6.52 9.47
C VAL A 322 -0.10 5.79 8.13
N ALA A 323 -0.67 4.60 8.04
CA ALA A 323 -0.90 3.96 6.74
C ALA A 323 -2.13 4.55 6.07
N ILE A 324 -2.00 4.91 4.80
CA ILE A 324 -3.11 5.35 3.94
C ILE A 324 -3.00 4.59 2.62
N GLU A 325 -4.00 3.79 2.32
CA GLU A 325 -3.98 2.90 1.19
C GLU A 325 -5.16 3.20 0.25
N HIS A 326 -4.86 3.70 -0.94
CA HIS A 326 -5.86 3.84 -2.01
C HIS A 326 -6.07 2.48 -2.65
N GLN A 327 -7.19 1.83 -2.34
CA GLN A 327 -7.51 0.47 -2.73
C GLN A 327 -8.62 0.44 -3.80
N TYR A 328 -8.57 -0.55 -4.69
CA TYR A 328 -9.70 -0.84 -5.57
C TYR A 328 -10.87 -1.41 -4.76
N ASN A 329 -10.62 -2.39 -3.90
CA ASN A 329 -11.66 -3.14 -3.22
C ASN A 329 -11.82 -2.81 -1.74
N PHE A 330 -12.98 -3.13 -1.21
CA PHE A 330 -13.28 -3.23 0.22
C PHE A 330 -12.64 -4.48 0.82
N GLY A 331 -12.55 -4.56 2.16
CA GLY A 331 -12.13 -5.78 2.85
C GLY A 331 -13.03 -6.96 2.52
N ASP A 332 -12.46 -8.16 2.43
CA ASP A 332 -13.15 -9.42 2.10
C ASP A 332 -14.08 -9.31 0.86
N PRO A 333 -13.52 -8.94 -0.30
CA PRO A 333 -14.33 -8.56 -1.46
C PRO A 333 -15.20 -9.70 -2.02
N PHE A 334 -14.89 -10.95 -1.68
CA PHE A 334 -15.67 -12.13 -2.06
C PHE A 334 -16.66 -12.59 -0.96
N GLY A 335 -16.67 -11.87 0.16
CA GLY A 335 -17.50 -12.21 1.32
C GLY A 335 -18.99 -12.10 1.03
N LYS A 336 -19.75 -13.15 1.37
CA LYS A 336 -21.21 -13.20 1.20
C LYS A 336 -21.95 -12.10 1.99
N VAL A 337 -21.31 -11.50 2.98
CA VAL A 337 -21.86 -10.40 3.78
C VAL A 337 -22.18 -9.17 2.94
N TRP A 338 -21.51 -9.00 1.80
CA TRP A 338 -21.71 -7.86 0.90
C TRP A 338 -22.98 -7.97 0.03
N GLY A 339 -23.57 -9.19 -0.11
CA GLY A 339 -24.73 -9.40 -0.96
C GLY A 339 -24.47 -8.99 -2.41
N SER A 340 -25.20 -7.98 -2.88
CA SER A 340 -25.03 -7.41 -4.23
C SER A 340 -24.18 -6.15 -4.28
N THR A 341 -23.53 -5.76 -3.18
CA THR A 341 -22.68 -4.57 -3.12
C THR A 341 -21.46 -4.75 -4.02
N ASP A 342 -21.18 -3.77 -4.89
CA ASP A 342 -19.94 -3.71 -5.64
C ASP A 342 -18.78 -3.43 -4.68
N THR A 343 -17.97 -4.44 -4.44
CA THR A 343 -16.81 -4.36 -3.54
C THR A 343 -15.56 -3.78 -4.21
N GLY A 344 -15.62 -3.45 -5.50
CA GLY A 344 -14.53 -2.79 -6.23
C GLY A 344 -13.53 -3.73 -6.91
N MET A 345 -13.73 -5.06 -6.85
CA MET A 345 -12.92 -5.99 -7.65
C MET A 345 -13.20 -5.79 -9.14
N VAL A 346 -12.18 -5.49 -9.92
CA VAL A 346 -12.27 -5.37 -11.37
C VAL A 346 -12.21 -6.75 -12.01
N THR A 347 -13.09 -7.03 -12.96
CA THR A 347 -12.99 -8.26 -13.77
C THR A 347 -12.18 -7.98 -15.03
N LEU A 348 -11.04 -8.64 -15.18
CA LEU A 348 -10.22 -8.59 -16.39
C LEU A 348 -10.49 -9.81 -17.26
N LYS A 349 -11.09 -9.60 -18.45
CA LYS A 349 -11.17 -10.64 -19.48
C LYS A 349 -9.80 -10.86 -20.13
N PRO A 350 -9.56 -11.99 -20.79
CA PRO A 350 -8.34 -12.20 -21.56
C PRO A 350 -7.96 -11.01 -22.44
N GLY A 351 -6.72 -10.55 -22.32
CA GLY A 351 -6.16 -9.40 -23.02
C GLY A 351 -6.51 -8.03 -22.44
N GLN A 352 -7.41 -7.94 -21.46
CA GLN A 352 -7.73 -6.66 -20.80
C GLN A 352 -6.69 -6.28 -19.76
N ALA A 353 -6.60 -4.98 -19.50
CA ALA A 353 -5.74 -4.42 -18.47
C ALA A 353 -6.49 -3.40 -17.61
N THR A 354 -6.01 -3.20 -16.39
CA THR A 354 -6.40 -2.09 -15.50
C THR A 354 -5.15 -1.35 -15.05
N LYS A 355 -5.31 -0.08 -14.67
CA LYS A 355 -4.21 0.77 -14.23
C LYS A 355 -4.55 1.43 -12.91
N TRP A 356 -3.75 1.14 -11.89
CA TRP A 356 -3.77 1.84 -10.61
C TRP A 356 -2.70 2.93 -10.63
N HIS A 357 -3.03 4.13 -10.16
CA HIS A 357 -2.10 5.27 -10.12
C HIS A 357 -2.36 6.11 -8.88
N VAL A 358 -1.33 6.28 -8.07
CA VAL A 358 -1.29 7.18 -6.92
C VAL A 358 -0.12 8.13 -7.06
N ARG A 359 -0.34 9.40 -6.70
CA ARG A 359 0.66 10.47 -6.72
C ARG A 359 0.78 11.10 -5.36
N LEU A 360 2.01 11.35 -4.95
CA LEU A 360 2.33 12.06 -3.71
C LEU A 360 2.79 13.48 -4.00
N HIS A 361 2.39 14.41 -3.13
CA HIS A 361 2.94 15.75 -3.01
C HIS A 361 3.29 16.04 -1.56
N VAL A 362 4.39 16.76 -1.30
CA VAL A 362 4.74 17.24 0.04
C VAL A 362 4.48 18.73 0.15
N PHE A 363 4.05 19.17 1.34
CA PHE A 363 3.74 20.59 1.57
C PHE A 363 4.04 21.02 3.01
N VAL A 364 4.13 22.32 3.22
CA VAL A 364 4.16 22.93 4.56
C VAL A 364 2.73 23.38 4.87
N PRO A 365 2.08 22.83 5.94
CA PRO A 365 0.71 23.18 6.31
C PRO A 365 0.60 24.55 6.92
#